data_181a3cadeb70ee57b20e814d2c8a6ccb
#
_entry.id   181a3cadeb70ee57b20e814d2c8a6ccb
#
_cell.length_a   1.000
_cell.length_b   1.000
_cell.length_c   1.000
_cell.angle_alpha   90.00
_cell.angle_beta   90.00
_cell.angle_gamma   90.00
#
_symmetry.space_group_name_H-M   'P 1'
#
loop_
_entity.id
_entity.type
_entity.pdbx_description
1 polymer ?
#
loop_
_entity_poly.entity_id
_entity_poly.type
_entity_poly.pdbx_seq_one_letter_code
_entity_poly.pdbx_strand_id
1 'polypeptide(L)'
;MTEVTELLGSTGVVPAGDYSPEKTYDFLNMVYAAPSVYVSRQNNNTGHPVTDTDWWMLSIDGSKNPEAVKAALDAAATALEAAAAAAPVVVEVEGTDVTINVEGNHKYICGELTSLKIGTVEKSARTSAIFFTSGATATELTWSDDLVDIIGYKTPAPNRAYEINIEELRAIIE
;
A
#
# COMPACT_ATOMS: atom_id res chain seq x y z
N MET A 1 8.97 -18.64 20.79
CA MET A 1 8.18 -19.08 19.62
C MET A 1 8.26 -17.95 18.62
N THR A 2 8.93 -18.17 17.50
CA THR A 2 9.07 -17.15 16.45
C THR A 2 7.81 -17.27 15.58
N GLU A 3 6.93 -16.27 15.61
CA GLU A 3 5.83 -16.20 14.65
C GLU A 3 6.42 -15.99 13.26
N VAL A 4 6.25 -16.96 12.40
CA VAL A 4 6.51 -16.83 10.97
C VAL A 4 5.25 -16.20 10.37
N THR A 5 5.30 -14.90 10.14
CA THR A 5 4.28 -14.22 9.33
C THR A 5 4.53 -14.62 7.88
N GLU A 6 3.85 -15.65 7.41
CA GLU A 6 3.82 -15.97 5.99
C GLU A 6 3.09 -14.82 5.27
N LEU A 7 3.83 -14.01 4.53
CA LEU A 7 3.23 -13.10 3.56
C LEU A 7 2.47 -13.98 2.55
N LEU A 8 1.15 -13.98 2.63
CA LEU A 8 0.31 -14.53 1.58
C LEU A 8 0.66 -13.75 0.31
N GLY A 9 1.35 -14.40 -0.60
CA GLY A 9 1.70 -13.86 -1.91
C GLY A 9 0.44 -13.38 -2.65
N SER A 10 0.63 -12.55 -3.67
CA SER A 10 -0.46 -12.06 -4.52
C SER A 10 -1.36 -13.22 -4.94
N THR A 11 -2.64 -13.18 -4.55
CA THR A 11 -3.64 -14.19 -4.93
C THR A 11 -4.26 -13.88 -6.29
N GLY A 12 -3.85 -12.81 -6.93
CA GLY A 12 -4.34 -12.34 -8.23
C GLY A 12 -3.26 -12.31 -9.31
N VAL A 13 -3.70 -12.35 -10.56
CA VAL A 13 -2.83 -12.18 -11.72
C VAL A 13 -2.31 -10.75 -11.78
N VAL A 14 -1.01 -10.57 -11.95
CA VAL A 14 -0.34 -9.26 -11.96
C VAL A 14 0.13 -8.93 -13.38
N PRO A 15 -0.40 -7.88 -14.03
CA PRO A 15 0.09 -7.44 -15.32
C PRO A 15 1.56 -7.05 -15.26
N ALA A 16 2.39 -7.64 -16.13
CA ALA A 16 3.83 -7.43 -16.19
C ALA A 16 4.32 -6.82 -17.53
N GLY A 17 3.36 -6.40 -18.37
CA GLY A 17 3.62 -5.77 -19.68
C GLY A 17 3.98 -6.76 -20.78
N ASP A 18 4.76 -6.29 -21.75
CA ASP A 18 5.21 -7.15 -22.83
C ASP A 18 6.25 -8.17 -22.33
N TYR A 19 6.19 -9.37 -22.92
CA TYR A 19 7.17 -10.42 -22.63
C TYR A 19 8.58 -10.00 -23.10
N SER A 20 9.57 -10.23 -22.23
CA SER A 20 11.00 -10.13 -22.57
C SER A 20 11.75 -11.32 -21.99
N PRO A 21 12.62 -11.98 -22.75
CA PRO A 21 13.40 -13.11 -22.25
C PRO A 21 14.45 -12.70 -21.21
N GLU A 22 14.77 -11.42 -21.11
CA GLU A 22 15.75 -10.88 -20.15
C GLU A 22 15.14 -10.51 -18.80
N LYS A 23 13.82 -10.44 -18.73
CA LYS A 23 13.09 -10.08 -17.51
C LYS A 23 12.77 -11.32 -16.70
N THR A 24 12.85 -11.21 -15.37
CA THR A 24 12.40 -12.24 -14.44
C THR A 24 10.93 -12.02 -14.10
N TYR A 25 10.15 -13.07 -14.14
CA TYR A 25 8.74 -13.08 -13.80
C TYR A 25 8.48 -14.00 -12.62
N ASP A 26 7.56 -13.61 -11.76
CA ASP A 26 7.11 -14.44 -10.65
C ASP A 26 5.80 -15.15 -10.97
N PHE A 27 5.41 -16.07 -10.13
CA PHE A 27 4.15 -16.78 -10.22
C PHE A 27 2.97 -15.79 -10.35
N LEU A 28 2.05 -16.06 -11.29
CA LEU A 28 0.92 -15.21 -11.67
C LEU A 28 1.28 -13.88 -12.37
N ASN A 29 2.53 -13.62 -12.72
CA ASN A 29 2.81 -12.51 -13.63
C ASN A 29 2.19 -12.78 -15.00
N MET A 30 1.46 -11.80 -15.53
CA MET A 30 0.79 -11.87 -16.81
C MET A 30 1.52 -11.00 -17.83
N VAL A 31 1.88 -11.59 -18.96
CA VAL A 31 2.61 -10.91 -20.04
C VAL A 31 1.86 -11.00 -21.34
N TYR A 32 2.06 -9.98 -22.19
CA TYR A 32 1.63 -10.01 -23.58
C TYR A 32 2.80 -10.46 -24.47
N ALA A 33 2.58 -11.52 -25.20
CA ALA A 33 3.46 -11.96 -26.30
C ALA A 33 2.59 -12.12 -27.55
N ALA A 34 2.65 -11.10 -28.43
CA ALA A 34 1.72 -10.95 -29.57
C ALA A 34 1.49 -12.24 -30.34
N PRO A 35 0.22 -12.58 -30.60
CA PRO A 35 -0.99 -11.82 -30.27
C PRO A 35 -1.70 -12.26 -28.97
N SER A 36 -1.05 -13.03 -28.09
CA SER A 36 -1.68 -13.74 -26.98
C SER A 36 -1.14 -13.28 -25.60
N VAL A 37 -1.86 -13.65 -24.57
CA VAL A 37 -1.49 -13.37 -23.18
C VAL A 37 -1.15 -14.67 -22.46
N TYR A 38 -0.06 -14.64 -21.69
CA TYR A 38 0.45 -15.76 -20.95
C TYR A 38 0.61 -15.40 -19.47
N VAL A 39 0.48 -16.40 -18.60
CA VAL A 39 0.68 -16.26 -17.15
C VAL A 39 1.80 -17.17 -16.71
N SER A 40 2.74 -16.62 -15.94
CA SER A 40 3.83 -17.39 -15.36
C SER A 40 3.31 -18.40 -14.32
N ARG A 41 3.75 -19.64 -14.44
CA ARG A 41 3.39 -20.75 -13.56
C ARG A 41 4.34 -20.93 -12.39
N GLN A 42 5.48 -20.22 -12.40
CA GLN A 42 6.54 -20.38 -11.42
C GLN A 42 7.18 -19.04 -11.08
N ASN A 43 7.81 -18.97 -9.90
CA ASN A 43 8.68 -17.86 -9.53
C ASN A 43 10.03 -17.99 -10.25
N ASN A 44 10.74 -16.87 -10.37
CA ASN A 44 12.06 -16.79 -11.01
C ASN A 44 12.07 -17.26 -12.47
N ASN A 45 10.99 -17.08 -13.19
CA ASN A 45 10.83 -17.42 -14.59
C ASN A 45 11.63 -16.43 -15.46
N THR A 46 12.84 -16.79 -15.84
CA THR A 46 13.74 -15.97 -16.67
C THR A 46 14.26 -16.76 -17.85
N GLY A 47 14.21 -16.20 -19.05
CA GLY A 47 14.75 -16.81 -20.26
C GLY A 47 13.89 -17.94 -20.87
N HIS A 48 12.78 -18.33 -20.25
CA HIS A 48 11.88 -19.35 -20.77
C HIS A 48 10.92 -18.75 -21.79
N PRO A 49 10.90 -19.25 -23.05
CA PRO A 49 9.97 -18.73 -24.06
C PRO A 49 8.52 -19.03 -23.69
N VAL A 50 7.60 -18.19 -24.12
CA VAL A 50 6.15 -18.36 -23.81
C VAL A 50 5.54 -19.67 -24.35
N THR A 51 6.25 -20.37 -25.24
CA THR A 51 5.89 -21.68 -25.73
C THR A 51 6.26 -22.83 -24.78
N ASP A 52 7.06 -22.55 -23.76
CA ASP A 52 7.41 -23.52 -22.72
C ASP A 52 6.27 -23.64 -21.73
N THR A 53 5.46 -24.69 -21.87
CA THR A 53 4.25 -24.94 -21.10
C THR A 53 4.50 -25.31 -19.63
N ASP A 54 5.74 -25.64 -19.26
CA ASP A 54 6.10 -25.88 -17.86
C ASP A 54 6.24 -24.54 -17.11
N TRP A 55 6.62 -23.49 -17.82
CA TRP A 55 6.83 -22.15 -17.27
C TRP A 55 5.68 -21.18 -17.55
N TRP A 56 4.96 -21.37 -18.65
CA TRP A 56 3.92 -20.47 -19.08
C TRP A 56 2.59 -21.17 -19.32
N MET A 57 1.52 -20.50 -18.98
CA MET A 57 0.16 -20.91 -19.32
C MET A 57 -0.44 -19.89 -20.29
N LEU A 58 -0.93 -20.34 -21.42
CA LEU A 58 -1.74 -19.50 -22.31
C LEU A 58 -3.04 -19.12 -21.57
N SER A 59 -3.21 -17.84 -21.32
CA SER A 59 -4.38 -17.31 -20.63
C SER A 59 -5.44 -16.82 -21.61
N ILE A 60 -5.01 -16.07 -22.63
CA ILE A 60 -5.90 -15.54 -23.66
C ILE A 60 -5.28 -15.81 -25.03
N ASP A 61 -6.01 -16.52 -25.88
CA ASP A 61 -5.65 -16.68 -27.28
C ASP A 61 -6.12 -15.45 -28.08
N GLY A 62 -5.18 -14.57 -28.41
CA GLY A 62 -5.44 -13.34 -29.16
C GLY A 62 -5.39 -13.49 -30.68
N SER A 63 -5.23 -14.71 -31.23
CA SER A 63 -5.07 -14.91 -32.65
C SER A 63 -6.22 -14.35 -33.51
N LYS A 64 -7.42 -14.24 -32.92
CA LYS A 64 -8.62 -13.73 -33.60
C LYS A 64 -8.90 -12.25 -33.37
N ASN A 65 -8.33 -11.65 -32.29
CA ASN A 65 -8.54 -10.24 -31.98
C ASN A 65 -7.36 -9.68 -31.14
N PRO A 66 -6.19 -9.55 -31.74
CA PRO A 66 -4.97 -9.15 -31.01
C PRO A 66 -5.03 -7.73 -30.44
N GLU A 67 -5.72 -6.79 -31.10
CA GLU A 67 -5.84 -5.41 -30.65
C GLU A 67 -6.69 -5.30 -29.39
N ALA A 68 -7.81 -6.03 -29.29
CA ALA A 68 -8.65 -6.04 -28.12
C ALA A 68 -7.94 -6.66 -26.90
N VAL A 69 -7.15 -7.73 -27.12
CA VAL A 69 -6.34 -8.35 -26.07
C VAL A 69 -5.29 -7.38 -25.54
N LYS A 70 -4.58 -6.70 -26.43
CA LYS A 70 -3.58 -5.69 -26.03
C LYS A 70 -4.21 -4.53 -25.26
N ALA A 71 -5.32 -3.99 -25.76
CA ALA A 71 -6.03 -2.89 -25.10
C ALA A 71 -6.53 -3.26 -23.70
N ALA A 72 -7.04 -4.49 -23.52
CA ALA A 72 -7.49 -4.97 -22.21
C ALA A 72 -6.31 -5.09 -21.21
N LEU A 73 -5.16 -5.55 -21.67
CA LEU A 73 -3.96 -5.66 -20.84
C LEU A 73 -3.44 -4.28 -20.42
N ASP A 74 -3.37 -3.32 -21.35
CA ASP A 74 -2.94 -1.96 -21.08
C ASP A 74 -3.88 -1.26 -20.08
N ALA A 75 -5.20 -1.47 -20.22
CA ALA A 75 -6.18 -0.96 -19.27
C ALA A 75 -6.01 -1.55 -17.87
N ALA A 76 -5.73 -2.86 -17.77
CA ALA A 76 -5.48 -3.52 -16.48
C ALA A 76 -4.20 -3.00 -15.81
N ALA A 77 -3.13 -2.78 -16.58
CA ALA A 77 -1.88 -2.20 -16.06
C ALA A 77 -2.10 -0.78 -15.51
N THR A 78 -2.82 0.06 -16.27
CA THR A 78 -3.15 1.43 -15.84
C THR A 78 -4.00 1.43 -14.56
N ALA A 79 -4.96 0.51 -14.45
CA ALA A 79 -5.78 0.38 -13.25
C ALA A 79 -4.96 -0.04 -12.01
N LEU A 80 -3.98 -0.93 -12.20
CA LEU A 80 -3.08 -1.36 -11.13
C LEU A 80 -2.18 -0.20 -10.65
N GLU A 81 -1.62 0.59 -11.58
CA GLU A 81 -0.83 1.77 -11.24
C GLU A 81 -1.66 2.80 -10.46
N ALA A 82 -2.90 3.04 -10.91
CA ALA A 82 -3.80 3.95 -10.21
C ALA A 82 -4.16 3.44 -8.79
N ALA A 83 -4.36 2.14 -8.64
CA ALA A 83 -4.62 1.53 -7.33
C ALA A 83 -3.40 1.63 -6.39
N ALA A 84 -2.20 1.41 -6.92
CA ALA A 84 -0.96 1.56 -6.16
C ALA A 84 -0.73 3.01 -5.71
N ALA A 85 -1.00 3.98 -6.61
CA ALA A 85 -0.92 5.41 -6.28
C ALA A 85 -1.99 5.87 -5.27
N ALA A 86 -3.10 5.13 -5.15
CA ALA A 86 -4.15 5.41 -4.19
C ALA A 86 -3.90 4.78 -2.81
N ALA A 87 -2.96 3.84 -2.70
CA ALA A 87 -2.61 3.22 -1.42
C ALA A 87 -2.01 4.25 -0.46
N PRO A 88 -2.33 4.18 0.85
CA PRO A 88 -1.73 5.09 1.81
C PRO A 88 -0.22 4.84 1.93
N VAL A 89 0.54 5.91 2.02
CA VAL A 89 1.97 5.86 2.31
C VAL A 89 2.15 5.50 3.78
N VAL A 90 2.85 4.42 4.09
CA VAL A 90 3.15 4.03 5.46
C VAL A 90 4.49 4.63 5.88
N VAL A 91 4.49 5.38 6.99
CA VAL A 91 5.67 6.01 7.57
C VAL A 91 5.87 5.47 8.98
N GLU A 92 6.98 4.79 9.21
CA GLU A 92 7.41 4.40 10.56
C GLU A 92 8.11 5.59 11.22
N VAL A 93 7.68 5.94 12.43
CA VAL A 93 8.18 7.09 13.17
C VAL A 93 8.85 6.61 14.45
N GLU A 94 10.15 6.89 14.56
CA GLU A 94 10.95 6.51 15.72
C GLU A 94 10.98 7.61 16.78
N GLY A 95 11.18 7.21 18.04
CA GLY A 95 11.30 8.12 19.19
C GLY A 95 10.07 8.08 20.09
N THR A 96 10.22 8.73 21.25
CA THR A 96 9.16 8.83 22.28
C THR A 96 8.53 10.22 22.33
N ASP A 97 9.25 11.23 21.85
CA ASP A 97 8.81 12.63 21.72
C ASP A 97 8.80 12.98 20.24
N VAL A 98 7.62 13.01 19.62
CA VAL A 98 7.47 13.02 18.17
C VAL A 98 6.68 14.25 17.73
N THR A 99 7.14 14.87 16.63
CA THR A 99 6.34 15.86 15.88
C THR A 99 6.04 15.31 14.49
N ILE A 100 4.76 15.22 14.13
CA ILE A 100 4.32 14.77 12.84
C ILE A 100 3.69 15.93 12.07
N ASN A 101 4.27 16.22 10.89
CA ASN A 101 3.60 17.05 9.88
C ASN A 101 2.74 16.10 9.03
N VAL A 102 1.44 16.27 9.08
CA VAL A 102 0.50 15.33 8.48
C VAL A 102 0.31 15.66 7.01
N GLU A 103 0.70 14.73 6.16
CA GLU A 103 0.46 14.76 4.72
C GLU A 103 -0.77 13.91 4.37
N GLY A 104 -1.48 14.27 3.31
CA GLY A 104 -2.67 13.54 2.87
C GLY A 104 -2.34 12.11 2.44
N ASN A 105 -3.23 11.15 2.77
CA ASN A 105 -3.08 9.75 2.44
C ASN A 105 -1.85 9.06 3.09
N HIS A 106 -1.46 9.50 4.29
CA HIS A 106 -0.36 8.91 5.03
C HIS A 106 -0.86 8.15 6.26
N LYS A 107 -0.17 7.06 6.57
CA LYS A 107 -0.36 6.25 7.77
C LYS A 107 0.93 6.26 8.58
N TYR A 108 0.92 6.97 9.68
CA TYR A 108 2.07 7.08 10.58
C TYR A 108 1.98 5.99 11.66
N ILE A 109 3.00 5.16 11.76
CA ILE A 109 3.09 4.09 12.77
C ILE A 109 4.15 4.51 13.78
N CYS A 110 3.71 4.87 14.98
CA CYS A 110 4.57 5.22 16.10
C CYS A 110 4.58 4.07 17.12
N GLY A 111 5.68 3.95 17.85
CA GLY A 111 5.77 3.07 19.00
C GLY A 111 5.09 3.65 20.26
N GLU A 112 5.72 3.43 21.41
CA GLU A 112 5.31 4.03 22.67
C GLU A 112 5.76 5.50 22.73
N LEU A 113 4.82 6.42 22.97
CA LEU A 113 5.06 7.85 23.00
C LEU A 113 4.87 8.47 24.39
N THR A 114 5.76 9.37 24.77
CA THR A 114 5.62 10.30 25.90
C THR A 114 4.92 11.57 25.45
N SER A 115 5.27 12.09 24.28
CA SER A 115 4.59 13.24 23.68
C SER A 115 4.38 13.06 22.16
N LEU A 116 3.26 13.59 21.67
CA LEU A 116 2.97 13.67 20.25
C LEU A 116 2.45 15.07 19.92
N LYS A 117 3.20 15.75 19.08
CA LYS A 117 2.79 17.02 18.51
C LYS A 117 2.34 16.85 17.07
N ILE A 118 1.10 17.21 16.78
CA ILE A 118 0.64 17.41 15.41
C ILE A 118 1.14 18.79 14.96
N GLY A 119 2.08 18.82 14.03
CA GLY A 119 2.68 20.04 13.48
C GLY A 119 1.74 20.69 12.45
N THR A 120 2.15 20.73 11.19
CA THR A 120 1.28 21.18 10.10
C THR A 120 0.37 20.06 9.63
N VAL A 121 -0.83 20.41 9.12
CA VAL A 121 -1.77 19.46 8.52
C VAL A 121 -2.06 19.89 7.09
N GLU A 122 -1.70 19.02 6.14
CA GLU A 122 -2.00 19.27 4.73
C GLU A 122 -3.51 19.20 4.49
N LYS A 123 -4.04 20.22 3.83
CA LYS A 123 -5.45 20.24 3.42
C LYS A 123 -5.65 19.30 2.23
N SER A 124 -6.05 18.06 2.53
CA SER A 124 -6.31 17.02 1.54
C SER A 124 -7.71 16.43 1.74
N ALA A 125 -8.31 15.98 0.64
CA ALA A 125 -9.55 15.21 0.68
C ALA A 125 -9.34 13.74 1.12
N ARG A 126 -8.08 13.31 1.36
CA ARG A 126 -7.73 11.93 1.76
C ARG A 126 -7.45 11.89 3.25
N THR A 127 -8.02 10.89 3.89
CA THR A 127 -7.78 10.60 5.31
C THR A 127 -6.36 10.18 5.56
N SER A 128 -5.76 10.69 6.64
CA SER A 128 -4.49 10.21 7.17
C SER A 128 -4.68 9.70 8.59
N ALA A 129 -3.87 8.75 9.01
CA ALA A 129 -4.00 8.12 10.33
C ALA A 129 -2.66 8.09 11.07
N ILE A 130 -2.71 8.27 12.40
CA ILE A 130 -1.55 8.16 13.28
C ILE A 130 -1.87 7.09 14.32
N PHE A 131 -1.03 6.06 14.41
CA PHE A 131 -1.14 4.97 15.37
C PHE A 131 -0.02 5.10 16.40
N PHE A 132 -0.36 5.07 17.67
CA PHE A 132 0.63 5.12 18.76
C PHE A 132 0.15 4.37 19.99
N THR A 133 1.06 4.06 20.89
CA THR A 133 0.78 3.51 22.22
C THR A 133 1.19 4.53 23.26
N SER A 134 0.31 4.81 24.21
CA SER A 134 0.63 5.57 25.41
C SER A 134 1.37 4.67 26.40
N GLY A 135 2.53 5.11 26.89
CA GLY A 135 3.33 4.36 27.85
C GLY A 135 2.75 4.31 29.28
N ALA A 136 3.59 4.02 30.25
CA ALA A 136 3.23 4.00 31.67
C ALA A 136 2.70 5.36 32.15
N THR A 137 3.11 6.44 31.48
CA THR A 137 2.56 7.81 31.65
C THR A 137 1.72 8.14 30.44
N ALA A 138 0.62 8.88 30.65
CA ALA A 138 -0.23 9.35 29.56
C ALA A 138 0.57 10.17 28.55
N THR A 139 0.41 9.89 27.27
CA THR A 139 1.03 10.68 26.20
C THR A 139 0.47 12.10 26.21
N GLU A 140 1.35 13.09 26.21
CA GLU A 140 0.97 14.49 26.05
C GLU A 140 0.68 14.77 24.56
N LEU A 141 -0.55 15.22 24.26
CA LEU A 141 -0.94 15.59 22.90
C LEU A 141 -0.92 17.11 22.72
N THR A 142 -0.22 17.56 21.69
CA THR A 142 -0.24 18.95 21.23
C THR A 142 -0.84 19.00 19.82
N TRP A 143 -1.93 19.73 19.67
CA TRP A 143 -2.69 19.80 18.43
C TRP A 143 -2.21 20.96 17.55
N SER A 144 -2.28 20.77 16.24
CA SER A 144 -2.02 21.81 15.25
C SER A 144 -3.10 22.87 15.26
N ASP A 145 -2.69 24.14 15.06
CA ASP A 145 -3.62 25.24 14.81
C ASP A 145 -4.35 25.12 13.45
N ASP A 146 -3.86 24.27 12.55
CA ASP A 146 -4.50 23.97 11.27
C ASP A 146 -5.80 23.16 11.45
N LEU A 147 -5.97 22.45 12.56
CA LEU A 147 -7.15 21.64 12.81
C LEU A 147 -8.33 22.52 13.26
N VAL A 148 -9.46 22.34 12.59
CA VAL A 148 -10.70 23.09 12.89
C VAL A 148 -11.56 22.43 13.96
N ASP A 149 -11.39 21.11 14.19
CA ASP A 149 -12.13 20.36 15.17
C ASP A 149 -11.34 19.15 15.68
N ILE A 150 -11.52 18.80 16.95
CA ILE A 150 -10.89 17.65 17.61
C ILE A 150 -11.97 16.90 18.38
N ILE A 151 -12.24 15.68 17.94
CA ILE A 151 -13.32 14.82 18.45
C ILE A 151 -12.72 13.61 19.18
N GLY A 152 -13.32 13.19 20.28
CA GLY A 152 -12.93 11.98 21.01
C GLY A 152 -12.04 12.26 22.23
N TYR A 153 -11.13 11.34 22.53
CA TYR A 153 -10.26 11.40 23.71
C TYR A 153 -9.11 12.37 23.53
N LYS A 154 -9.24 13.59 24.09
CA LYS A 154 -8.19 14.62 24.01
C LYS A 154 -6.98 14.33 24.89
N THR A 155 -7.11 13.44 25.88
CA THR A 155 -6.03 13.04 26.78
C THR A 155 -5.96 11.52 26.81
N PRO A 156 -4.93 10.91 26.22
CA PRO A 156 -4.73 9.47 26.23
C PRO A 156 -4.57 8.94 27.66
N ALA A 157 -5.11 7.75 27.92
CA ALA A 157 -4.86 7.03 29.18
C ALA A 157 -3.55 6.23 29.07
N PRO A 158 -2.81 6.00 30.16
CA PRO A 158 -1.62 5.18 30.16
C PRO A 158 -1.87 3.74 29.67
N ASN A 159 -0.84 3.13 29.08
CA ASN A 159 -0.82 1.73 28.64
C ASN A 159 -1.95 1.36 27.66
N ARG A 160 -2.29 2.25 26.75
CA ARG A 160 -3.30 2.03 25.71
C ARG A 160 -2.80 2.43 24.33
N ALA A 161 -3.27 1.69 23.33
CA ALA A 161 -3.09 2.03 21.94
C ALA A 161 -4.19 2.99 21.47
N TYR A 162 -3.82 3.90 20.58
CA TYR A 162 -4.70 4.92 20.02
C TYR A 162 -4.51 5.04 18.51
N GLU A 163 -5.59 5.43 17.85
CA GLU A 163 -5.61 5.84 16.47
C GLU A 163 -6.16 7.27 16.38
N ILE A 164 -5.45 8.15 15.68
CA ILE A 164 -5.93 9.49 15.32
C ILE A 164 -6.18 9.51 13.84
N ASN A 165 -7.44 9.63 13.44
CA ASN A 165 -7.83 9.83 12.05
C ASN A 165 -7.97 11.33 11.76
N ILE A 166 -7.33 11.81 10.70
CA ILE A 166 -7.35 13.21 10.28
C ILE A 166 -7.95 13.30 8.89
N GLU A 167 -9.09 13.95 8.79
CA GLU A 167 -9.84 14.14 7.56
C GLU A 167 -10.39 15.58 7.50
N GLU A 168 -10.19 16.26 6.39
CA GLU A 168 -10.67 17.62 6.18
C GLU A 168 -10.35 18.59 7.33
N LEU A 169 -9.14 18.54 7.88
CA LEU A 169 -8.68 19.32 9.03
C LEU A 169 -9.46 19.04 10.35
N ARG A 170 -10.04 17.86 10.45
CA ARG A 170 -10.63 17.33 11.70
C ARG A 170 -9.82 16.15 12.18
N ALA A 171 -9.58 16.09 13.49
CA ALA A 171 -8.93 14.95 14.12
C ALA A 171 -9.95 14.17 14.97
N ILE A 172 -10.00 12.85 14.76
CA ILE A 172 -10.81 11.92 15.54
C ILE A 172 -9.86 10.96 16.21
N ILE A 173 -9.90 10.88 17.55
CA ILE A 173 -9.07 9.96 18.33
C ILE A 173 -9.95 8.87 18.98
N GLU A 174 -9.54 7.62 18.77
CA GLU A 174 -10.21 6.40 19.25
C GLU A 174 -9.29 5.54 20.12
#